data_a0bdde55f8785cff1926c9f5887c9be5
#
_entry.id   a0bdde55f8785cff1926c9f5887c9be5
#
_cell.length_a   1.000
_cell.length_b   1.000
_cell.length_c   1.000
_cell.angle_alpha   90.00
_cell.angle_beta   90.00
_cell.angle_gamma   90.00
#
_symmetry.space_group_name_H-M   'P 1'
#
loop_
_entity.id
_entity.type
_entity.pdbx_description
1 polymer ?
#
loop_
_entity_poly.entity_id
_entity_poly.type
_entity_poly.pdbx_seq_one_letter_code
_entity_poly.pdbx_strand_id
1 'polypeptide(L)'
;MLVYNYYVNLLKKFLDDNYKKILAFFPEIKIPPTIHFNTMKTAYGKYNKKDNSITLAVTICKYHFEYIKLIIAHELTHCLYMNHQDEFYRRLNKVIPNAKRYQHMLRKIQYNDYF
;
A
#
# COMPACT_ATOMS: atom_id res chain seq x y z
N MET A 1 -5.62 -21.15 7.35
CA MET A 1 -6.75 -20.35 7.80
C MET A 1 -6.42 -19.49 9.01
N LEU A 2 -5.87 -20.09 10.08
CA LEU A 2 -5.48 -19.30 11.25
C LEU A 2 -4.41 -18.28 10.94
N VAL A 3 -3.42 -18.64 10.11
CA VAL A 3 -2.33 -17.74 9.71
C VAL A 3 -2.88 -16.57 8.90
N TYR A 4 -3.80 -16.83 7.97
CA TYR A 4 -4.44 -15.78 7.17
C TYR A 4 -5.17 -14.79 8.09
N ASN A 5 -5.98 -15.29 9.02
CA ASN A 5 -6.72 -14.44 9.94
C ASN A 5 -5.79 -13.61 10.82
N TYR A 6 -4.68 -14.17 11.24
CA TYR A 6 -3.68 -13.47 12.03
C TYR A 6 -3.07 -12.31 11.23
N TYR A 7 -2.70 -12.56 9.97
CA TYR A 7 -2.14 -11.52 9.10
C TYR A 7 -3.15 -10.38 8.85
N VAL A 8 -4.40 -10.75 8.58
CA VAL A 8 -5.46 -9.75 8.39
C VAL A 8 -5.63 -8.89 9.64
N ASN A 9 -5.61 -9.52 10.82
CA ASN A 9 -5.77 -8.78 12.07
C ASN A 9 -4.62 -7.82 12.32
N LEU A 10 -3.39 -8.21 11.98
CA LEU A 10 -2.23 -7.32 12.08
C LEU A 10 -2.38 -6.11 11.16
N LEU A 11 -2.83 -6.34 9.93
CA LEU A 11 -3.04 -5.25 8.97
C LEU A 11 -4.19 -4.34 9.40
N LYS A 12 -5.27 -4.90 9.92
CA LYS A 12 -6.39 -4.10 10.43
C LYS A 12 -5.94 -3.18 11.55
N LYS A 13 -5.13 -3.70 12.46
CA LYS A 13 -4.58 -2.90 13.55
C LYS A 13 -3.69 -1.78 13.02
N PHE A 14 -2.84 -2.09 12.05
CA PHE A 14 -2.01 -1.07 11.43
C PHE A 14 -2.86 0.02 10.79
N LEU A 15 -3.93 -0.35 10.08
CA LEU A 15 -4.81 0.61 9.42
C LEU A 15 -5.57 1.46 10.43
N ASP A 16 -6.03 0.86 11.52
CA ASP A 16 -6.72 1.61 12.58
C ASP A 16 -5.82 2.71 13.14
N ASP A 17 -4.54 2.43 13.26
CA ASP A 17 -3.58 3.39 13.83
C ASP A 17 -3.05 4.39 12.80
N ASN A 18 -3.02 4.03 11.52
CA ASN A 18 -2.22 4.76 10.53
C ASN A 18 -2.97 5.22 9.29
N TYR A 19 -4.09 4.61 8.91
CA TYR A 19 -4.73 4.94 7.64
C TYR A 19 -5.14 6.41 7.55
N LYS A 20 -5.74 6.94 8.60
CA LYS A 20 -6.14 8.36 8.64
C LYS A 20 -4.93 9.29 8.52
N LYS A 21 -3.81 8.90 9.13
CA LYS A 21 -2.57 9.68 9.06
C LYS A 21 -2.03 9.72 7.64
N ILE A 22 -2.09 8.59 6.94
CA ILE A 22 -1.65 8.51 5.55
C ILE A 22 -2.60 9.32 4.66
N LEU A 23 -3.92 9.17 4.86
CA LEU A 23 -4.92 9.92 4.11
C LEU A 23 -4.76 11.44 4.28
N ALA A 24 -4.25 11.89 5.41
CA ALA A 24 -4.03 13.32 5.64
C ALA A 24 -3.05 13.93 4.63
N PHE A 25 -2.19 13.11 4.00
CA PHE A 25 -1.32 13.57 2.92
C PHE A 25 -2.04 13.67 1.57
N PHE A 26 -3.31 13.23 1.50
CA PHE A 26 -4.09 13.20 0.27
C PHE A 26 -5.41 13.96 0.43
N PRO A 27 -5.37 15.29 0.68
CA PRO A 27 -6.60 16.06 0.89
C PRO A 27 -7.50 16.08 -0.35
N GLU A 28 -6.95 15.77 -1.53
CA GLU A 28 -7.72 15.69 -2.79
C GLU A 28 -8.69 14.51 -2.79
N ILE A 29 -8.43 13.47 -1.99
CA ILE A 29 -9.31 12.30 -1.91
C ILE A 29 -10.47 12.62 -0.98
N LYS A 30 -11.66 12.79 -1.56
CA LYS A 30 -12.86 13.18 -0.79
C LYS A 30 -13.55 11.97 -0.16
N ILE A 31 -13.54 10.85 -0.86
CA ILE A 31 -14.11 9.60 -0.38
C ILE A 31 -12.98 8.58 -0.29
N PRO A 32 -12.51 8.25 0.94
CA PRO A 32 -11.41 7.31 1.08
C PRO A 32 -11.76 5.93 0.53
N PRO A 33 -10.84 5.27 -0.18
CA PRO A 33 -11.07 3.91 -0.65
C PRO A 33 -11.33 2.94 0.49
N THR A 34 -12.20 1.98 0.24
CA THR A 34 -12.40 0.85 1.13
C THR A 34 -11.21 -0.09 1.03
N ILE A 35 -10.75 -0.62 2.16
CA ILE A 35 -9.62 -1.54 2.18
C ILE A 35 -10.11 -2.97 2.26
N HIS A 36 -9.64 -3.80 1.34
CA HIS A 36 -9.87 -5.24 1.31
C HIS A 36 -8.55 -5.98 1.44
N PHE A 37 -8.61 -7.25 1.82
CA PHE A 37 -7.43 -8.10 1.97
C PHE A 37 -7.58 -9.34 1.13
N ASN A 38 -6.48 -9.81 0.54
CA ASN A 38 -6.50 -11.02 -0.26
C ASN A 38 -5.10 -11.63 -0.32
N THR A 39 -5.04 -12.88 -0.74
CA THR A 39 -3.78 -13.51 -1.08
C THR A 39 -3.40 -13.08 -2.48
N MET A 40 -2.22 -12.46 -2.62
CA MET A 40 -1.72 -11.98 -3.91
C MET A 40 -0.29 -12.46 -4.10
N LYS A 41 0.01 -13.01 -5.29
CA LYS A 41 1.33 -13.57 -5.57
C LYS A 41 2.27 -12.60 -6.26
N THR A 42 1.72 -11.67 -7.07
CA THR A 42 2.53 -10.82 -7.94
C THR A 42 2.42 -9.34 -7.63
N ALA A 43 1.62 -8.98 -6.65
CA ALA A 43 1.42 -7.57 -6.28
C ALA A 43 1.33 -7.44 -4.76
N TYR A 44 1.69 -6.27 -4.26
CA TYR A 44 1.54 -5.94 -2.84
C TYR A 44 0.17 -5.36 -2.54
N GLY A 45 -0.41 -4.68 -3.51
CA GLY A 45 -1.71 -4.06 -3.42
C GLY A 45 -2.23 -3.71 -4.80
N LYS A 46 -3.50 -3.35 -4.85
CA LYS A 46 -4.15 -2.96 -6.11
C LYS A 46 -5.28 -1.98 -5.82
N TYR A 47 -5.29 -0.85 -6.54
CA TYR A 47 -6.40 0.09 -6.49
C TYR A 47 -7.39 -0.23 -7.61
N ASN A 48 -8.67 -0.30 -7.26
CA ASN A 48 -9.75 -0.50 -8.23
C ASN A 48 -10.60 0.77 -8.28
N LYS A 49 -10.53 1.45 -9.42
CA LYS A 49 -11.25 2.71 -9.61
C LYS A 49 -12.76 2.53 -9.64
N LYS A 50 -13.24 1.39 -10.17
CA LYS A 50 -14.67 1.15 -10.35
C LYS A 50 -15.43 1.15 -9.03
N ASP A 51 -14.89 0.52 -8.01
CA ASP A 51 -15.53 0.43 -6.70
C ASP A 51 -14.83 1.24 -5.63
N ASN A 52 -13.83 2.02 -6.01
CA ASN A 52 -13.04 2.84 -5.10
C ASN A 52 -12.52 2.02 -3.93
N SER A 53 -11.76 0.97 -4.23
CA SER A 53 -11.22 0.08 -3.22
C SER A 53 -9.75 -0.17 -3.43
N ILE A 54 -9.04 -0.47 -2.34
CA ILE A 54 -7.67 -0.94 -2.36
C ILE A 54 -7.68 -2.35 -1.77
N THR A 55 -7.12 -3.31 -2.51
CA THR A 55 -6.89 -4.65 -2.00
C THR A 55 -5.43 -4.79 -1.63
N LEU A 56 -5.16 -5.20 -0.40
CA LEU A 56 -3.81 -5.40 0.10
C LEU A 56 -3.50 -6.89 0.20
N ALA A 57 -2.31 -7.27 -0.23
CA ALA A 57 -1.83 -8.63 -0.02
C ALA A 57 -1.61 -8.84 1.48
N VAL A 58 -2.17 -9.91 2.03
CA VAL A 58 -2.09 -10.14 3.49
C VAL A 58 -0.64 -10.34 3.96
N THR A 59 0.23 -10.83 3.10
CA THR A 59 1.64 -11.08 3.43
C THR A 59 2.45 -9.82 3.67
N ILE A 60 1.94 -8.63 3.29
CA ILE A 60 2.68 -7.39 3.53
C ILE A 60 2.81 -7.07 5.02
N CYS A 61 1.99 -7.70 5.87
CA CYS A 61 2.10 -7.52 7.31
C CYS A 61 3.47 -7.95 7.86
N LYS A 62 4.23 -8.75 7.10
CA LYS A 62 5.58 -9.21 7.47
C LYS A 62 6.64 -8.13 7.29
N TYR A 63 6.35 -7.10 6.51
CA TYR A 63 7.34 -6.06 6.21
C TYR A 63 7.34 -5.00 7.29
N HIS A 64 8.46 -4.26 7.35
CA HIS A 64 8.55 -3.10 8.22
C HIS A 64 7.44 -2.10 7.90
N PHE A 65 6.92 -1.40 8.92
CA PHE A 65 5.78 -0.50 8.75
C PHE A 65 6.02 0.57 7.68
N GLU A 66 7.26 0.99 7.46
CA GLU A 66 7.57 1.97 6.43
C GLU A 66 7.23 1.44 5.02
N TYR A 67 7.42 0.14 4.79
CA TYR A 67 7.05 -0.47 3.52
C TYR A 67 5.54 -0.63 3.39
N ILE A 68 4.86 -0.95 4.48
CA ILE A 68 3.38 -1.02 4.46
C ILE A 68 2.81 0.35 4.15
N LYS A 69 3.35 1.40 4.76
CA LYS A 69 2.98 2.78 4.49
C LYS A 69 3.22 3.13 3.02
N LEU A 70 4.35 2.74 2.47
CA LEU A 70 4.69 2.97 1.06
C LEU A 70 3.66 2.31 0.14
N ILE A 71 3.30 1.05 0.42
CA ILE A 71 2.33 0.31 -0.40
C ILE A 71 0.98 1.02 -0.38
N ILE A 72 0.50 1.43 0.79
CA ILE A 72 -0.78 2.12 0.92
C ILE A 72 -0.73 3.47 0.21
N ALA A 73 0.33 4.25 0.41
CA ALA A 73 0.49 5.55 -0.23
C ALA A 73 0.57 5.42 -1.75
N HIS A 74 1.23 4.36 -2.24
CA HIS A 74 1.31 4.08 -3.67
C HIS A 74 -0.09 3.87 -4.27
N GLU A 75 -0.93 3.05 -3.61
CA GLU A 75 -2.28 2.79 -4.09
C GLU A 75 -3.17 4.03 -3.96
N LEU A 76 -3.01 4.82 -2.90
CA LEU A 76 -3.74 6.09 -2.76
C LEU A 76 -3.35 7.08 -3.85
N THR A 77 -2.08 7.09 -4.27
CA THR A 77 -1.63 7.96 -5.37
C THR A 77 -2.33 7.58 -6.68
N HIS A 78 -2.69 6.30 -6.86
CA HIS A 78 -3.48 5.86 -8.01
C HIS A 78 -4.90 6.45 -8.04
N CYS A 79 -5.43 6.91 -6.91
CA CYS A 79 -6.69 7.66 -6.91
C CYS A 79 -6.56 8.96 -7.70
N LEU A 80 -5.37 9.51 -7.80
CA LEU A 80 -5.08 10.79 -8.45
C LEU A 80 -4.44 10.59 -9.82
N TYR A 81 -3.57 9.60 -9.96
CA TYR A 81 -2.80 9.35 -11.18
C TYR A 81 -2.78 7.85 -11.47
N MET A 82 -3.39 7.46 -12.58
CA MET A 82 -3.52 6.03 -12.93
C MET A 82 -2.20 5.42 -13.43
N ASN A 83 -1.37 6.20 -14.10
CA ASN A 83 -0.12 5.72 -14.70
C ASN A 83 1.08 6.08 -13.82
N HIS A 84 2.11 5.21 -13.82
CA HIS A 84 3.35 5.42 -13.07
C HIS A 84 4.30 6.36 -13.83
N GLN A 85 3.82 7.53 -14.21
CA GLN A 85 4.64 8.55 -14.89
C GLN A 85 5.26 9.50 -13.85
N ASP A 86 6.00 10.50 -14.35
CA ASP A 86 6.71 11.43 -13.46
C ASP A 86 5.78 12.11 -12.45
N GLU A 87 4.57 12.45 -12.86
CA GLU A 87 3.59 13.10 -11.99
C GLU A 87 3.18 12.21 -10.83
N PHE A 88 3.02 10.90 -11.09
CA PHE A 88 2.70 9.94 -10.03
C PHE A 88 3.79 9.96 -8.96
N TYR A 89 5.04 9.81 -9.36
CA TYR A 89 6.15 9.76 -8.40
C TYR A 89 6.42 11.11 -7.74
N ARG A 90 6.20 12.21 -8.47
CA ARG A 90 6.31 13.54 -7.86
C ARG A 90 5.31 13.67 -6.72
N ARG A 91 4.09 13.17 -6.91
CA ARG A 91 3.07 13.22 -5.87
C ARG A 91 3.37 12.25 -4.73
N LEU A 92 3.75 11.01 -5.06
CA LEU A 92 4.08 10.00 -4.06
C LEU A 92 5.29 10.44 -3.21
N ASN A 93 6.28 11.08 -3.83
CA ASN A 93 7.47 11.55 -3.11
C ASN A 93 7.16 12.60 -2.04
N LYS A 94 6.03 13.27 -2.13
CA LYS A 94 5.59 14.20 -1.07
C LYS A 94 5.19 13.46 0.21
N VAL A 95 4.77 12.22 0.08
CA VAL A 95 4.39 11.37 1.22
C VAL A 95 5.57 10.52 1.67
N ILE A 96 6.23 9.89 0.71
CA ILE A 96 7.39 9.00 0.93
C ILE A 96 8.54 9.52 0.08
N PRO A 97 9.44 10.34 0.62
CA PRO A 97 10.60 10.81 -0.15
C PRO A 97 11.41 9.63 -0.68
N ASN A 98 11.85 9.72 -1.94
CA ASN A 98 12.59 8.66 -2.62
C ASN A 98 11.80 7.35 -2.76
N ALA A 99 10.51 7.46 -3.07
CA ALA A 99 9.62 6.30 -3.13
C ALA A 99 10.11 5.19 -4.06
N LYS A 100 10.62 5.54 -5.26
CA LYS A 100 11.16 4.54 -6.20
C LYS A 100 12.28 3.71 -5.60
N ARG A 101 13.15 4.35 -4.84
CA ARG A 101 14.27 3.66 -4.18
C ARG A 101 13.74 2.65 -3.16
N TYR A 102 12.78 3.06 -2.35
CA TYR A 102 12.18 2.16 -1.36
C TYR A 102 11.40 1.04 -2.01
N GLN A 103 10.72 1.30 -3.12
CA GLN A 103 10.07 0.24 -3.89
C GLN A 103 11.08 -0.79 -4.40
N HIS A 104 12.21 -0.32 -4.88
CA HIS A 104 13.28 -1.21 -5.33
C HIS A 104 13.82 -2.07 -4.19
N MET A 105 14.01 -1.47 -3.03
CA MET A 105 14.46 -2.19 -1.83
C MET A 105 13.43 -3.23 -1.39
N LEU A 106 12.15 -2.87 -1.44
CA LEU A 106 11.07 -3.79 -1.10
C LEU A 106 11.05 -5.01 -2.02
N ARG A 107 11.25 -4.81 -3.32
CA ARG A 107 11.32 -5.93 -4.28
C ARG A 107 12.46 -6.87 -3.96
N LYS A 108 13.61 -6.34 -3.53
CA LYS A 108 14.74 -7.17 -3.13
C LYS A 108 14.43 -8.01 -1.90
N ILE A 109 13.75 -7.44 -0.92
CA ILE A 109 13.33 -8.16 0.28
C ILE A 109 12.40 -9.30 -0.10
N GLN A 110 11.39 -9.03 -0.92
CA GLN A 110 10.45 -10.04 -1.38
C GLN A 110 11.15 -11.18 -2.12
N TYR A 111 12.09 -10.83 -2.98
CA TYR A 111 12.86 -11.83 -3.72
C TYR A 111 13.67 -12.72 -2.77
N ASN A 112 14.30 -12.13 -1.77
CA ASN A 112 15.10 -12.86 -0.81
C ASN A 112 14.27 -13.77 0.09
N ASP A 113 13.00 -13.45 0.32
CA ASP A 113 12.10 -14.27 1.13
C ASP A 113 11.82 -15.64 0.52
N TYR A 114 12.11 -15.82 -0.77
CA TYR A 114 11.94 -17.11 -1.45
C TYR A 114 13.17 -18.01 -1.37
N PHE A 115 14.22 -17.52 -0.76
CA PHE A 115 15.44 -18.28 -0.56
C PHE A 115 15.70 -18.44 0.93
#